data_d6e40073fb172ab49428b7249b9693c3
#
_entry.id   d6e40073fb172ab49428b7249b9693c3
#
_cell.length_a   1.000
_cell.length_b   1.000
_cell.length_c   1.000
_cell.angle_alpha   90.00
_cell.angle_beta   90.00
_cell.angle_gamma   90.00
#
_symmetry.space_group_name_H-M   'P 1'
#
loop_
_entity.id
_entity.type
_entity.pdbx_description
1 polymer ?
#
loop_
_entity_poly.entity_id
_entity_poly.type
_entity_poly.pdbx_seq_one_letter_code
_entity_poly.pdbx_strand_id
1 'polypeptide(L)'
;METAPVQYAIVDGAVEEGLLDFLNEVNPPHCCLYAEPIQLDLVALAPYLVEVVPEVEAWLSVKASPWGIYLTSESPMRELQQHFRRYLWVRIPEQEKPVLMRFYDPRNIWVLVEVLTPRQRLSFISPVRQLSTRYGEECREDNFSSVRPAETMNIRAERPSQLTLSYRQYSQLERKARDNYLDILSAFIEENVDKNGWDDSSKAESSRILAEDYFSFCQSLN
;
A
#
# COMPACT_ATOMS: atom_id res chain seq x y z
N MET A 1 16.33 -27.96 1.15
CA MET A 1 16.98 -26.98 0.27
C MET A 1 16.35 -25.64 0.58
N GLU A 2 17.10 -24.68 1.10
CA GLU A 2 16.59 -23.31 1.19
C GLU A 2 16.45 -22.78 -0.22
N THR A 3 15.24 -22.40 -0.60
CA THR A 3 14.96 -21.71 -1.85
C THR A 3 15.53 -20.31 -1.76
N ALA A 4 16.25 -19.85 -2.79
CA ALA A 4 16.72 -18.47 -2.83
C ALA A 4 15.51 -17.52 -2.74
N PRO A 5 15.62 -16.42 -2.00
CA PRO A 5 14.54 -15.46 -1.89
C PRO A 5 14.25 -14.81 -3.24
N VAL A 6 12.97 -14.73 -3.60
CA VAL A 6 12.48 -14.10 -4.82
C VAL A 6 11.93 -12.72 -4.48
N GLN A 7 12.18 -11.76 -5.34
CA GLN A 7 11.62 -10.41 -5.23
C GLN A 7 10.29 -10.33 -5.98
N TYR A 8 9.31 -9.75 -5.32
CA TYR A 8 7.99 -9.49 -5.86
C TYR A 8 7.62 -8.01 -5.71
N ALA A 9 6.70 -7.56 -6.54
CA ALA A 9 6.02 -6.28 -6.37
C ALA A 9 4.51 -6.51 -6.20
N ILE A 10 3.86 -5.73 -5.35
CA ILE A 10 2.41 -5.60 -5.37
C ILE A 10 2.11 -4.27 -6.04
N VAL A 11 1.57 -4.34 -7.25
CA VAL A 11 1.30 -3.17 -8.09
C VAL A 11 -0.20 -2.88 -8.11
N ASP A 12 -0.56 -1.64 -7.87
CA ASP A 12 -1.93 -1.17 -7.84
C ASP A 12 -2.43 -0.81 -9.23
N GLY A 13 -3.30 -1.63 -9.80
CA GLY A 13 -3.89 -1.38 -11.11
C GLY A 13 -4.73 -0.10 -11.17
N ALA A 14 -5.27 0.36 -10.03
CA ALA A 14 -6.02 1.62 -9.98
C ALA A 14 -5.10 2.87 -10.07
N VAL A 15 -3.80 2.72 -9.87
CA VAL A 15 -2.81 3.80 -9.97
C VAL A 15 -2.02 3.71 -11.27
N GLU A 16 -1.69 2.47 -11.69
CA GLU A 16 -0.88 2.23 -12.88
C GLU A 16 -1.74 1.86 -14.08
N GLU A 17 -2.17 2.86 -14.82
CA GLU A 17 -2.77 2.66 -16.13
C GLU A 17 -1.78 1.94 -17.06
N GLY A 18 -2.28 0.93 -17.80
CA GLY A 18 -1.44 0.11 -18.68
C GLY A 18 -0.73 -1.07 -17.98
N LEU A 19 -0.95 -1.30 -16.66
CA LEU A 19 -0.40 -2.47 -15.97
C LEU A 19 -0.79 -3.78 -16.66
N LEU A 20 -2.06 -3.96 -17.03
CA LEU A 20 -2.51 -5.19 -17.68
C LEU A 20 -1.90 -5.39 -19.07
N ASP A 21 -1.75 -4.34 -19.84
CA ASP A 21 -1.10 -4.40 -21.15
C ASP A 21 0.36 -4.80 -21.00
N PHE A 22 1.06 -4.20 -20.04
CA PHE A 22 2.43 -4.55 -19.70
C PHE A 22 2.55 -6.03 -19.25
N LEU A 23 1.66 -6.49 -18.36
CA LEU A 23 1.66 -7.87 -17.89
C LEU A 23 1.36 -8.87 -19.02
N ASN A 24 0.51 -8.51 -19.97
CA ASN A 24 0.21 -9.33 -21.14
C ASN A 24 1.39 -9.38 -22.13
N GLU A 25 2.10 -8.26 -22.32
CA GLU A 25 3.24 -8.18 -23.24
C GLU A 25 4.48 -8.91 -22.70
N VAL A 26 4.87 -8.64 -21.47
CA VAL A 26 6.08 -9.21 -20.84
C VAL A 26 5.82 -10.61 -20.28
N ASN A 27 4.59 -10.88 -19.85
CA ASN A 27 4.16 -12.13 -19.25
C ASN A 27 5.04 -12.64 -18.09
N PRO A 28 5.42 -11.79 -17.12
CA PRO A 28 6.12 -12.25 -15.94
C PRO A 28 5.19 -13.12 -15.09
N PRO A 29 5.70 -13.99 -14.20
CA PRO A 29 4.86 -14.64 -13.21
C PRO A 29 4.08 -13.60 -12.41
N HIS A 30 2.74 -13.66 -12.44
CA HIS A 30 1.88 -12.72 -11.72
C HIS A 30 0.54 -13.33 -11.34
N CYS A 31 -0.15 -12.73 -10.37
CA CYS A 31 -1.51 -13.09 -10.02
C CYS A 31 -2.27 -11.90 -9.42
N CYS A 32 -3.58 -11.85 -9.72
CA CYS A 32 -4.47 -10.88 -9.12
C CYS A 32 -4.69 -11.19 -7.62
N LEU A 33 -4.73 -10.16 -6.77
CA LEU A 33 -5.01 -10.32 -5.35
C LEU A 33 -6.52 -10.30 -5.04
N TYR A 34 -7.39 -9.85 -5.94
CA TYR A 34 -8.82 -10.01 -5.73
C TYR A 34 -9.25 -11.47 -5.88
N ALA A 35 -10.29 -11.86 -5.13
CA ALA A 35 -10.85 -13.20 -5.21
C ALA A 35 -11.70 -13.37 -6.47
N GLU A 36 -11.60 -14.53 -7.09
CA GLU A 36 -12.46 -14.88 -8.22
C GLU A 36 -13.86 -15.33 -7.77
N PRO A 37 -14.93 -15.09 -8.55
CA PRO A 37 -14.91 -14.38 -9.84
C PRO A 37 -14.80 -12.86 -9.67
N ILE A 38 -13.98 -12.22 -10.52
CA ILE A 38 -13.78 -10.77 -10.52
C ILE A 38 -14.69 -10.16 -11.58
N GLN A 39 -15.37 -9.07 -11.26
CA GLN A 39 -16.12 -8.28 -12.23
C GLN A 39 -15.13 -7.64 -13.24
N LEU A 40 -15.49 -7.64 -14.52
CA LEU A 40 -14.59 -7.24 -15.61
C LEU A 40 -14.07 -5.80 -15.45
N ASP A 41 -14.89 -4.91 -14.94
CA ASP A 41 -14.55 -3.51 -14.66
C ASP A 41 -13.56 -3.35 -13.49
N LEU A 42 -13.47 -4.34 -12.59
CA LEU A 42 -12.54 -4.33 -11.48
C LEU A 42 -11.19 -4.98 -11.80
N VAL A 43 -11.08 -5.70 -12.90
CA VAL A 43 -9.82 -6.39 -13.27
C VAL A 43 -8.69 -5.40 -13.47
N ALA A 44 -8.93 -4.30 -14.18
CA ALA A 44 -7.92 -3.25 -14.42
C ALA A 44 -7.56 -2.47 -13.16
N LEU A 45 -8.45 -2.42 -12.17
CA LEU A 45 -8.26 -1.67 -10.92
C LEU A 45 -7.68 -2.54 -9.80
N ALA A 46 -7.53 -3.83 -10.03
CA ALA A 46 -7.09 -4.77 -9.02
C ALA A 46 -5.59 -4.64 -8.70
N PRO A 47 -5.16 -4.94 -7.46
CA PRO A 47 -3.75 -5.11 -7.16
C PRO A 47 -3.23 -6.46 -7.68
N TYR A 48 -2.05 -6.42 -8.29
CA TYR A 48 -1.37 -7.60 -8.81
C TYR A 48 -0.08 -7.88 -8.06
N LEU A 49 0.11 -9.12 -7.63
CA LEU A 49 1.40 -9.63 -7.16
C LEU A 49 2.18 -10.11 -8.39
N VAL A 50 3.35 -9.52 -8.62
CA VAL A 50 4.19 -9.73 -9.81
C VAL A 50 5.59 -10.11 -9.37
N GLU A 51 6.20 -11.14 -9.97
CA GLU A 51 7.61 -11.44 -9.79
C GLU A 51 8.47 -10.39 -10.50
N VAL A 52 9.47 -9.86 -9.80
CA VAL A 52 10.31 -8.79 -10.33
C VAL A 52 11.40 -9.40 -11.20
N VAL A 53 11.11 -9.51 -12.50
CA VAL A 53 12.11 -9.79 -13.54
C VAL A 53 12.70 -8.46 -14.02
N PRO A 54 13.84 -8.46 -14.77
CA PRO A 54 14.48 -7.21 -15.20
C PRO A 54 13.55 -6.22 -15.91
N GLU A 55 12.62 -6.72 -16.71
CA GLU A 55 11.66 -5.91 -17.46
C GLU A 55 10.66 -5.23 -16.52
N VAL A 56 10.21 -5.94 -15.46
CA VAL A 56 9.33 -5.40 -14.42
C VAL A 56 10.05 -4.32 -13.61
N GLU A 57 11.31 -4.57 -13.21
CA GLU A 57 12.10 -3.55 -12.50
C GLU A 57 12.31 -2.31 -13.36
N ALA A 58 12.64 -2.48 -14.64
CA ALA A 58 12.84 -1.36 -15.58
C ALA A 58 11.54 -0.55 -15.73
N TRP A 59 10.38 -1.22 -15.84
CA TRP A 59 9.09 -0.57 -15.98
C TRP A 59 8.67 0.19 -14.71
N LEU A 60 8.88 -0.40 -13.53
CA LEU A 60 8.53 0.22 -12.24
C LEU A 60 9.49 1.36 -11.85
N SER A 61 10.78 1.26 -12.21
CA SER A 61 11.81 2.23 -11.79
C SER A 61 11.60 3.63 -12.33
N VAL A 62 10.87 3.79 -13.44
CA VAL A 62 10.58 5.09 -14.06
C VAL A 62 9.26 5.70 -13.59
N LYS A 63 8.51 5.01 -12.72
CA LYS A 63 7.22 5.48 -12.24
C LYS A 63 7.38 6.44 -11.07
N ALA A 64 6.78 7.62 -11.18
CA ALA A 64 6.72 8.61 -10.10
C ALA A 64 5.46 8.46 -9.21
N SER A 65 4.50 7.64 -9.63
CA SER A 65 3.25 7.38 -8.92
C SER A 65 3.44 6.52 -7.67
N PRO A 66 2.52 6.55 -6.70
CA PRO A 66 2.51 5.62 -5.56
C PRO A 66 1.99 4.23 -5.97
N TRP A 67 2.61 3.62 -6.96
CA TRP A 67 2.14 2.41 -7.64
C TRP A 67 2.05 1.18 -6.75
N GLY A 68 2.83 1.10 -5.63
CA GLY A 68 2.80 -0.08 -4.76
C GLY A 68 4.07 -0.29 -3.96
N ILE A 69 4.35 -1.54 -3.63
CA ILE A 69 5.45 -1.95 -2.75
C ILE A 69 6.25 -3.09 -3.35
N TYR A 70 7.54 -3.17 -3.00
CA TYR A 70 8.36 -4.36 -3.20
C TYR A 70 8.38 -5.23 -1.95
N LEU A 71 8.54 -6.53 -2.16
CA LEU A 71 8.80 -7.48 -1.09
C LEU A 71 9.72 -8.60 -1.56
N THR A 72 10.46 -9.19 -0.62
CA THR A 72 11.29 -10.38 -0.86
C THR A 72 10.79 -11.53 -0.01
N SER A 73 10.66 -12.71 -0.60
CA SER A 73 10.13 -13.89 0.09
C SER A 73 10.74 -15.19 -0.43
N GLU A 74 10.78 -16.21 0.41
CA GLU A 74 11.07 -17.61 0.04
C GLU A 74 9.80 -18.41 -0.21
N SER A 75 8.63 -17.84 0.15
CA SER A 75 7.34 -18.48 -0.11
C SER A 75 6.96 -18.38 -1.58
N PRO A 76 6.38 -19.44 -2.15
CA PRO A 76 5.91 -19.41 -3.53
C PRO A 76 4.75 -18.40 -3.69
N MET A 77 4.61 -17.85 -4.89
CA MET A 77 3.61 -16.82 -5.23
C MET A 77 2.20 -17.19 -4.78
N ARG A 78 1.79 -18.45 -4.92
CA ARG A 78 0.48 -18.92 -4.48
C ARG A 78 0.23 -18.72 -2.98
N GLU A 79 1.24 -18.96 -2.16
CA GLU A 79 1.14 -18.75 -0.71
C GLU A 79 1.08 -17.27 -0.38
N LEU A 80 1.88 -16.45 -1.06
CA LEU A 80 1.85 -14.99 -0.92
C LEU A 80 0.48 -14.43 -1.34
N GLN A 81 -0.08 -14.88 -2.45
CA GLN A 81 -1.41 -14.50 -2.90
C GLN A 81 -2.47 -14.80 -1.82
N GLN A 82 -2.49 -16.04 -1.30
CA GLN A 82 -3.41 -16.43 -0.23
C GLN A 82 -3.18 -15.63 1.06
N HIS A 83 -1.93 -15.30 1.34
CA HIS A 83 -1.58 -14.48 2.50
C HIS A 83 -2.11 -13.07 2.37
N PHE A 84 -1.80 -12.37 1.29
CA PHE A 84 -2.16 -10.96 1.11
C PHE A 84 -3.65 -10.75 0.86
N ARG A 85 -4.36 -11.67 0.23
CA ARG A 85 -5.83 -11.62 0.10
C ARG A 85 -6.55 -11.43 1.44
N ARG A 86 -6.01 -11.96 2.56
CA ARG A 86 -6.60 -11.80 3.89
C ARG A 86 -6.51 -10.39 4.43
N TYR A 87 -5.58 -9.58 3.93
CA TYR A 87 -5.36 -8.21 4.37
C TYR A 87 -6.02 -7.17 3.47
N LEU A 88 -6.62 -7.58 2.36
CA LEU A 88 -7.42 -6.68 1.52
C LEU A 88 -8.72 -6.24 2.20
N TRP A 89 -9.30 -7.10 3.01
CA TRP A 89 -10.56 -6.81 3.69
C TRP A 89 -10.33 -6.81 5.18
N VAL A 90 -10.57 -5.67 5.82
CA VAL A 90 -10.33 -5.47 7.25
C VAL A 90 -11.62 -5.06 7.96
N ARG A 91 -11.77 -5.47 9.21
CA ARG A 91 -12.81 -4.97 10.08
C ARG A 91 -12.31 -3.72 10.78
N ILE A 92 -13.10 -2.66 10.70
CA ILE A 92 -12.86 -1.39 11.39
C ILE A 92 -13.99 -1.11 12.37
N PRO A 93 -13.77 -0.27 13.39
CA PRO A 93 -14.81 0.14 14.31
C PRO A 93 -16.02 0.74 13.60
N GLU A 94 -17.19 0.58 14.17
CA GLU A 94 -18.45 1.18 13.70
C GLU A 94 -18.93 0.74 12.31
N GLN A 95 -18.23 -0.19 11.67
CA GLN A 95 -18.63 -0.76 10.38
C GLN A 95 -18.98 -2.24 10.54
N GLU A 96 -20.22 -2.60 10.17
CA GLU A 96 -20.67 -3.99 10.21
C GLU A 96 -19.96 -4.88 9.17
N LYS A 97 -19.70 -4.31 7.99
CA LYS A 97 -19.05 -5.01 6.90
C LYS A 97 -17.56 -4.68 6.84
N PRO A 98 -16.71 -5.65 6.43
CA PRO A 98 -15.32 -5.37 6.17
C PRO A 98 -15.16 -4.32 5.06
N VAL A 99 -14.13 -3.49 5.20
CA VAL A 99 -13.77 -2.47 4.20
C VAL A 99 -12.51 -2.88 3.46
N LEU A 100 -12.39 -2.46 2.21
CA LEU A 100 -11.19 -2.66 1.41
C LEU A 100 -10.04 -1.81 1.96
N MET A 101 -8.90 -2.45 2.24
CA MET A 101 -7.68 -1.78 2.67
C MET A 101 -6.59 -1.95 1.62
N ARG A 102 -6.15 -0.84 1.06
CA ARG A 102 -5.01 -0.78 0.14
C ARG A 102 -3.70 -0.76 0.93
N PHE A 103 -3.38 -1.88 1.61
CA PHE A 103 -2.18 -2.00 2.43
C PHE A 103 -0.88 -1.84 1.63
N TYR A 104 -0.95 -2.06 0.32
CA TYR A 104 0.15 -1.94 -0.63
C TYR A 104 0.42 -0.50 -1.10
N ASP A 105 -0.31 0.49 -0.61
CA ASP A 105 -0.03 1.90 -0.87
C ASP A 105 1.27 2.30 -0.13
N PRO A 106 2.33 2.73 -0.86
CA PRO A 106 3.63 3.05 -0.26
C PRO A 106 3.58 4.20 0.75
N ARG A 107 2.56 5.06 0.65
CA ARG A 107 2.35 6.18 1.58
C ARG A 107 1.79 5.73 2.94
N ASN A 108 1.15 4.58 2.99
CA ASN A 108 0.38 4.10 4.15
C ASN A 108 0.97 2.85 4.81
N ILE A 109 1.72 2.02 4.06
CA ILE A 109 2.18 0.71 4.53
C ILE A 109 3.00 0.79 5.82
N TRP A 110 3.86 1.80 5.96
CA TRP A 110 4.72 1.92 7.14
C TRP A 110 3.94 2.29 8.39
N VAL A 111 2.95 3.19 8.26
CA VAL A 111 2.04 3.50 9.38
C VAL A 111 1.20 2.27 9.73
N LEU A 112 0.72 1.52 8.75
CA LEU A 112 0.02 0.25 9.00
C LEU A 112 0.89 -0.69 9.83
N VAL A 113 2.13 -0.96 9.41
CA VAL A 113 3.05 -1.84 10.12
C VAL A 113 3.33 -1.35 11.55
N GLU A 114 3.43 -0.05 11.75
CA GLU A 114 3.70 0.56 13.07
C GLU A 114 2.52 0.46 14.03
N VAL A 115 1.28 0.65 13.54
CA VAL A 115 0.07 0.62 14.39
C VAL A 115 -0.39 -0.79 14.73
N LEU A 116 0.03 -1.80 13.97
CA LEU A 116 -0.30 -3.20 14.26
C LEU A 116 0.29 -3.63 15.61
N THR A 117 -0.49 -4.39 16.39
CA THR A 117 0.03 -5.05 17.58
C THR A 117 1.18 -5.99 17.20
N PRO A 118 2.11 -6.34 18.11
CA PRO A 118 3.21 -7.25 17.81
C PRO A 118 2.76 -8.56 17.14
N ARG A 119 1.64 -9.13 17.61
CA ARG A 119 1.07 -10.35 17.03
C ARG A 119 0.51 -10.15 15.62
N GLN A 120 -0.24 -9.06 15.39
CA GLN A 120 -0.77 -8.72 14.07
C GLN A 120 0.37 -8.43 13.09
N ARG A 121 1.38 -7.67 13.53
CA ARG A 121 2.56 -7.34 12.74
C ARG A 121 3.30 -8.59 12.32
N LEU A 122 3.63 -9.48 13.27
CA LEU A 122 4.31 -10.74 12.98
C LEU A 122 3.49 -11.60 12.00
N SER A 123 2.16 -11.65 12.15
CA SER A 123 1.28 -12.36 11.23
C SER A 123 1.31 -11.74 9.82
N PHE A 124 1.29 -10.40 9.72
CA PHE A 124 1.31 -9.68 8.45
C PHE A 124 2.62 -9.89 7.68
N ILE A 125 3.76 -9.77 8.37
CA ILE A 125 5.08 -9.90 7.75
C ILE A 125 5.57 -11.36 7.63
N SER A 126 4.84 -12.35 8.16
CA SER A 126 5.30 -13.73 8.29
C SER A 126 5.97 -14.31 7.04
N PRO A 127 5.41 -14.17 5.80
CA PRO A 127 6.04 -14.74 4.62
C PRO A 127 7.05 -13.79 3.95
N VAL A 128 7.17 -12.55 4.44
CA VAL A 128 7.99 -11.50 3.82
C VAL A 128 9.34 -11.43 4.52
N ARG A 129 10.44 -11.57 3.80
CA ARG A 129 11.79 -11.37 4.33
C ARG A 129 12.13 -9.90 4.50
N GLN A 130 11.81 -9.12 3.49
CA GLN A 130 12.06 -7.69 3.42
C GLN A 130 10.91 -7.01 2.68
N LEU A 131 10.54 -5.85 3.13
CA LEU A 131 9.58 -4.97 2.47
C LEU A 131 10.29 -3.67 2.15
N SER A 132 10.05 -3.13 0.96
CA SER A 132 10.58 -1.82 0.58
C SER A 132 9.57 -1.01 -0.22
N THR A 133 9.70 0.30 -0.09
CA THR A 133 8.92 1.29 -0.86
C THR A 133 9.87 2.23 -1.56
N ARG A 134 9.51 2.63 -2.79
CA ARG A 134 10.21 3.64 -3.56
C ARG A 134 9.15 4.63 -4.07
N TYR A 135 8.88 5.64 -3.29
CA TYR A 135 7.94 6.69 -3.66
C TYR A 135 8.45 8.04 -3.18
N GLY A 136 8.48 9.02 -4.08
CA GLY A 136 9.11 10.30 -3.82
C GLY A 136 10.64 10.16 -3.70
N GLU A 137 11.25 11.00 -2.89
CA GLU A 137 12.70 10.96 -2.63
C GLU A 137 13.08 9.92 -1.57
N GLU A 138 12.10 9.32 -0.87
CA GLU A 138 12.32 8.38 0.21
C GLU A 138 12.27 6.93 -0.27
N CYS A 139 13.41 6.24 -0.15
CA CYS A 139 13.44 4.78 -0.19
C CYS A 139 13.48 4.27 1.24
N ARG A 140 12.44 3.52 1.64
CA ARG A 140 12.40 2.87 2.95
C ARG A 140 12.35 1.37 2.78
N GLU A 141 13.17 0.66 3.57
CA GLU A 141 13.17 -0.80 3.61
C GLU A 141 13.28 -1.30 5.05
N ASP A 142 12.72 -2.47 5.32
CA ASP A 142 12.82 -3.16 6.61
C ASP A 142 12.78 -4.67 6.40
N ASN A 143 13.69 -5.38 7.05
CA ASN A 143 13.71 -6.84 7.12
C ASN A 143 13.03 -7.39 8.37
N PHE A 144 12.51 -6.51 9.21
CA PHE A 144 11.78 -6.82 10.45
C PHE A 144 12.57 -7.67 11.46
N SER A 145 13.90 -7.60 11.44
CA SER A 145 14.75 -8.37 12.37
C SER A 145 14.46 -8.04 13.83
N SER A 146 14.06 -6.82 14.15
CA SER A 146 13.68 -6.39 15.50
C SER A 146 12.36 -6.99 16.00
N VAL A 147 11.51 -7.46 15.09
CA VAL A 147 10.17 -8.02 15.42
C VAL A 147 10.17 -9.53 15.42
N ARG A 148 11.10 -10.15 14.68
CA ARG A 148 11.23 -11.60 14.58
C ARG A 148 11.98 -12.14 15.78
N PRO A 149 11.46 -13.15 16.49
CA PRO A 149 12.23 -13.81 17.56
C PRO A 149 13.51 -14.42 16.98
N ALA A 150 14.61 -14.31 17.73
CA ALA A 150 15.92 -14.83 17.34
C ALA A 150 15.95 -16.37 17.21
N GLU A 151 15.00 -17.04 17.81
CA GLU A 151 14.77 -18.48 17.65
C GLU A 151 13.43 -18.69 16.93
N THR A 152 13.43 -19.58 15.97
CA THR A 152 12.23 -20.14 15.30
C THR A 152 11.38 -20.87 16.37
N MET A 153 10.79 -20.11 17.28
CA MET A 153 9.65 -20.65 18.00
C MET A 153 8.60 -20.95 16.92
N ASN A 154 8.24 -22.23 16.82
CA ASN A 154 7.07 -22.74 16.12
C ASN A 154 5.79 -22.11 16.72
N ILE A 155 5.72 -20.77 16.70
CA ILE A 155 4.47 -20.08 16.79
C ILE A 155 3.84 -20.35 15.42
N ARG A 156 3.14 -21.46 15.30
CA ARG A 156 1.97 -21.52 14.43
C ARG A 156 1.08 -20.38 14.93
N ALA A 157 1.41 -19.15 14.48
CA ALA A 157 0.55 -18.02 14.68
C ALA A 157 -0.78 -18.46 14.08
N GLU A 158 -1.76 -18.69 14.94
CA GLU A 158 -3.13 -18.84 14.46
C GLU A 158 -3.34 -17.67 13.51
N ARG A 159 -3.35 -17.99 12.22
CA ARG A 159 -3.47 -16.98 11.18
C ARG A 159 -4.90 -16.49 11.29
N PRO A 160 -5.15 -15.26 11.77
CA PRO A 160 -6.51 -14.76 11.88
C PRO A 160 -7.13 -14.80 10.47
N SER A 161 -8.37 -15.23 10.39
CA SER A 161 -9.10 -15.28 9.13
C SER A 161 -9.21 -13.91 8.47
N GLN A 162 -9.18 -12.84 9.28
CA GLN A 162 -9.33 -11.45 8.85
C GLN A 162 -8.68 -10.51 9.87
N LEU A 163 -8.03 -9.44 9.39
CA LEU A 163 -7.49 -8.39 10.25
C LEU A 163 -8.63 -7.54 10.82
N THR A 164 -8.61 -7.34 12.14
CA THR A 164 -9.50 -6.41 12.84
C THR A 164 -8.67 -5.31 13.47
N LEU A 165 -9.00 -4.07 13.16
CA LEU A 165 -8.36 -2.89 13.71
C LEU A 165 -9.16 -2.35 14.90
N SER A 166 -8.46 -1.98 15.97
CA SER A 166 -9.06 -1.22 17.06
C SER A 166 -9.31 0.23 16.65
N TYR A 167 -10.13 0.95 17.41
CA TYR A 167 -10.35 2.38 17.19
C TYR A 167 -9.04 3.20 17.12
N ARG A 168 -8.11 2.94 18.04
CA ARG A 168 -6.81 3.61 18.06
C ARG A 168 -5.99 3.35 16.79
N GLN A 169 -5.94 2.12 16.31
CA GLN A 169 -5.23 1.76 15.08
C GLN A 169 -5.87 2.42 13.86
N TYR A 170 -7.19 2.34 13.77
CA TYR A 170 -7.93 2.92 12.66
C TYR A 170 -7.78 4.44 12.61
N SER A 171 -7.92 5.15 13.74
CA SER A 171 -7.75 6.61 13.79
C SER A 171 -6.36 7.09 13.35
N GLN A 172 -5.30 6.30 13.60
CA GLN A 172 -3.97 6.65 13.12
C GLN A 172 -3.84 6.49 11.60
N LEU A 173 -4.43 5.43 11.03
CA LEU A 173 -4.45 5.22 9.57
C LEU A 173 -5.31 6.27 8.87
N GLU A 174 -6.46 6.62 9.45
CA GLU A 174 -7.37 7.64 8.92
C GLU A 174 -6.69 9.02 8.90
N ARG A 175 -5.97 9.37 9.98
CA ARG A 175 -5.16 10.60 10.00
C ARG A 175 -4.14 10.63 8.88
N LYS A 176 -3.39 9.54 8.68
CA LYS A 176 -2.41 9.46 7.60
C LYS A 176 -3.06 9.55 6.22
N ALA A 177 -4.20 8.90 6.02
CA ALA A 177 -4.95 9.00 4.76
C ALA A 177 -5.41 10.43 4.49
N ARG A 178 -5.89 11.13 5.53
CA ARG A 178 -6.23 12.56 5.45
C ARG A 178 -5.00 13.40 5.05
N ASP A 179 -3.86 13.21 5.70
CA ASP A 179 -2.63 13.96 5.41
C ASP A 179 -2.20 13.74 3.95
N ASN A 180 -2.20 12.49 3.47
CA ASN A 180 -1.90 12.17 2.07
C ASN A 180 -2.88 12.87 1.09
N TYR A 181 -4.17 12.93 1.44
CA TYR A 181 -5.16 13.62 0.62
C TYR A 181 -4.89 15.13 0.56
N LEU A 182 -4.58 15.74 1.71
CA LEU A 182 -4.26 17.15 1.79
C LEU A 182 -2.97 17.50 1.02
N ASP A 183 -1.97 16.62 1.03
CA ASP A 183 -0.73 16.79 0.27
C ASP A 183 -1.03 16.81 -1.25
N ILE A 184 -1.84 15.87 -1.73
CA ILE A 184 -2.26 15.80 -3.13
C ILE A 184 -3.05 17.05 -3.53
N LEU A 185 -4.01 17.46 -2.70
CA LEU A 185 -4.83 18.62 -2.95
C LEU A 185 -4.01 19.91 -2.93
N SER A 186 -3.07 20.04 -2.00
CA SER A 186 -2.14 21.19 -1.94
C SER A 186 -1.30 21.29 -3.20
N ALA A 187 -0.72 20.18 -3.66
CA ALA A 187 0.06 20.13 -4.89
C ALA A 187 -0.80 20.51 -6.11
N PHE A 188 -2.03 20.00 -6.20
CA PHE A 188 -2.97 20.37 -7.26
C PHE A 188 -3.28 21.86 -7.25
N ILE A 189 -3.53 22.48 -6.08
CA ILE A 189 -3.76 23.90 -5.91
C ILE A 189 -2.52 24.70 -6.37
N GLU A 190 -1.33 24.25 -5.98
CA GLU A 190 -0.07 24.90 -6.39
C GLU A 190 0.14 24.93 -7.91
N GLU A 191 -0.29 23.90 -8.59
CA GLU A 191 -0.14 23.79 -10.05
C GLU A 191 -1.19 24.60 -10.82
N ASN A 192 -2.43 24.64 -10.34
CA ASN A 192 -3.59 25.08 -11.12
C ASN A 192 -4.21 26.40 -10.69
N VAL A 193 -3.93 26.91 -9.48
CA VAL A 193 -4.46 28.20 -9.04
C VAL A 193 -3.57 29.34 -9.56
N ASP A 194 -4.20 30.34 -10.19
CA ASP A 194 -3.52 31.55 -10.65
C ASP A 194 -2.92 32.32 -9.45
N LYS A 195 -1.62 32.56 -9.53
CA LYS A 195 -0.77 32.97 -8.40
C LYS A 195 -0.49 34.47 -8.37
N ASN A 196 -1.30 35.27 -9.06
CA ASN A 196 -1.15 36.70 -9.04
C ASN A 196 -1.35 37.25 -7.62
N GLY A 197 -0.24 37.42 -6.90
CA GLY A 197 -0.23 37.97 -5.53
C GLY A 197 0.33 36.99 -4.45
N TRP A 198 0.73 35.79 -4.81
CA TRP A 198 1.39 34.89 -3.88
C TRP A 198 2.91 35.04 -3.93
N ASP A 199 3.53 35.22 -2.78
CA ASP A 199 4.97 35.16 -2.61
C ASP A 199 5.42 33.68 -2.69
N ASP A 200 6.47 33.39 -3.46
CA ASP A 200 7.01 32.03 -3.62
C ASP A 200 7.38 31.38 -2.29
N SER A 201 7.77 32.17 -1.26
CA SER A 201 8.11 31.67 0.08
C SER A 201 6.89 31.22 0.91
N SER A 202 5.69 31.72 0.61
CA SER A 202 4.45 31.39 1.34
C SER A 202 3.50 30.48 0.56
N LYS A 203 3.88 30.11 -0.64
CA LYS A 203 3.02 29.40 -1.61
C LYS A 203 2.56 28.04 -1.07
N ALA A 204 3.47 27.20 -0.60
CA ALA A 204 3.17 25.86 -0.09
C ALA A 204 2.25 25.94 1.15
N GLU A 205 2.51 26.90 2.05
CA GLU A 205 1.68 27.11 3.24
C GLU A 205 0.27 27.58 2.88
N SER A 206 0.15 28.52 1.93
CA SER A 206 -1.15 29.01 1.45
C SER A 206 -1.96 27.93 0.75
N SER A 207 -1.32 27.10 -0.07
CA SER A 207 -1.96 25.95 -0.72
C SER A 207 -2.45 24.92 0.30
N ARG A 208 -1.68 24.69 1.36
CA ARG A 208 -2.07 23.77 2.45
C ARG A 208 -3.28 24.28 3.22
N ILE A 209 -3.31 25.57 3.55
CA ILE A 209 -4.45 26.19 4.24
C ILE A 209 -5.73 26.08 3.38
N LEU A 210 -5.64 26.42 2.08
CA LEU A 210 -6.78 26.27 1.17
C LEU A 210 -7.25 24.81 1.05
N ALA A 211 -6.34 23.86 1.02
CA ALA A 211 -6.68 22.43 0.99
C ALA A 211 -7.41 22.01 2.26
N GLU A 212 -6.98 22.47 3.43
CA GLU A 212 -7.63 22.20 4.72
C GLU A 212 -9.02 22.83 4.82
N ASP A 213 -9.17 24.06 4.37
CA ASP A 213 -10.46 24.76 4.33
C ASP A 213 -11.44 24.02 3.41
N TYR A 214 -11.00 23.64 2.21
CA TYR A 214 -11.83 22.88 1.26
C TYR A 214 -12.22 21.51 1.81
N PHE A 215 -11.27 20.80 2.42
CA PHE A 215 -11.55 19.51 3.06
C PHE A 215 -12.58 19.64 4.19
N SER A 216 -12.44 20.64 5.05
CA SER A 216 -13.36 20.93 6.15
C SER A 216 -14.74 21.30 5.64
N PHE A 217 -14.83 22.08 4.56
CA PHE A 217 -16.08 22.39 3.89
C PHE A 217 -16.78 21.14 3.35
N CYS A 218 -16.06 20.26 2.66
CA CYS A 218 -16.61 18.99 2.16
C CYS A 218 -17.13 18.09 3.29
N GLN A 219 -16.45 18.04 4.43
CA GLN A 219 -16.89 17.30 5.61
C GLN A 219 -18.18 17.86 6.22
N SER A 220 -18.42 19.16 6.14
CA SER A 220 -19.62 19.82 6.67
C SER A 220 -20.88 19.59 5.84
N LEU A 221 -20.73 19.08 4.61
CA LEU A 221 -21.85 18.79 3.70
C LEU A 221 -22.40 17.36 3.83
N ASN A 222 -21.73 16.49 4.60
CA ASN A 222 -22.11 15.09 4.85
C ASN A 222 -22.66 14.92 6.28
#